data_9a430f1a3ccb9ffca20c81bf7b7596db
#
_entry.id   9a430f1a3ccb9ffca20c81bf7b7596db
#
_cell.length_a   1.000
_cell.length_b   1.000
_cell.length_c   1.000
_cell.angle_alpha   90.00
_cell.angle_beta   90.00
_cell.angle_gamma   90.00
#
_symmetry.space_group_name_H-M   'P 1'
#
loop_
_entity.id
_entity.type
_entity.pdbx_description
1 polymer ?
#
loop_
_entity_poly.entity_id
_entity_poly.type
_entity_poly.pdbx_seq_one_letter_code
_entity_poly.pdbx_strand_id
1 'polypeptide(L)'
;MAEVDLFFTKGVFKIQAGGVRIKNIDTNTYFDLYHGLSSENNPVIGFEYNGTDAQLWTVQIVDESKGHVKLLNAAGGTYARAPDHIIGGRVVGSNVSETFKVSESGGKVQITVINEDYAFSLANAANHEQVKLTNPDGSKNNQLWSFQKV
;
A
#
# COMPACT_ATOMS: atom_id res chain seq x y z
N MET A 1 -16.58 -10.01 -10.39
CA MET A 1 -17.10 -9.67 -9.07
C MET A 1 -16.79 -8.20 -8.79
N ALA A 2 -17.75 -7.48 -8.28
CA ALA A 2 -17.53 -6.09 -7.91
C ALA A 2 -16.45 -6.00 -6.81
N GLU A 3 -15.60 -5.00 -6.91
CA GLU A 3 -14.63 -4.70 -5.88
C GLU A 3 -15.34 -4.29 -4.59
N VAL A 4 -14.86 -4.77 -3.47
CA VAL A 4 -15.37 -4.38 -2.16
C VAL A 4 -14.31 -3.50 -1.50
N ASP A 5 -14.66 -2.27 -1.23
CA ASP A 5 -13.81 -1.37 -0.48
C ASP A 5 -13.87 -1.75 1.00
N LEU A 6 -12.74 -2.19 1.55
CA LEU A 6 -12.67 -2.62 2.94
C LEU A 6 -12.80 -1.48 3.94
N PHE A 7 -12.63 -0.24 3.50
CA PHE A 7 -12.57 0.90 4.39
C PHE A 7 -13.84 1.74 4.42
N PHE A 8 -14.83 1.41 3.58
CA PHE A 8 -16.02 2.24 3.44
C PHE A 8 -17.29 1.41 3.61
N THR A 9 -18.11 1.80 4.56
CA THR A 9 -19.45 1.24 4.75
C THR A 9 -20.42 2.41 4.85
N LYS A 10 -21.40 2.49 3.91
CA LYS A 10 -22.43 3.53 3.91
C LYS A 10 -21.88 4.96 3.95
N GLY A 11 -20.76 5.20 3.24
CA GLY A 11 -20.14 6.54 3.20
C GLY A 11 -19.31 6.90 4.43
N VAL A 12 -19.16 5.99 5.39
CA VAL A 12 -18.33 6.20 6.57
C VAL A 12 -17.01 5.47 6.39
N PHE A 13 -15.89 6.17 6.59
CA PHE A 13 -14.58 5.56 6.57
C PHE A 13 -14.42 4.61 7.75
N LYS A 14 -14.17 3.35 7.46
CA LYS A 14 -13.93 2.33 8.49
C LYS A 14 -12.88 1.35 8.02
N ILE A 15 -11.75 1.29 8.75
CA ILE A 15 -10.68 0.34 8.47
C ILE A 15 -11.12 -1.05 8.91
N GLN A 16 -10.82 -2.05 8.08
CA GLN A 16 -11.04 -3.45 8.39
C GLN A 16 -9.74 -4.22 8.27
N ALA A 17 -9.47 -5.08 9.25
CA ALA A 17 -8.34 -6.01 9.20
C ALA A 17 -8.62 -7.10 8.16
N GLY A 18 -7.55 -7.68 7.60
CA GLY A 18 -7.66 -8.84 6.71
C GLY A 18 -6.83 -8.72 5.44
N GLY A 19 -6.98 -9.72 4.58
CA GLY A 19 -6.23 -9.83 3.33
C GLY A 19 -6.79 -8.93 2.24
N VAL A 20 -5.89 -8.20 1.59
CA VAL A 20 -6.23 -7.28 0.50
C VAL A 20 -5.21 -7.37 -0.62
N ARG A 21 -5.66 -6.99 -1.82
CA ARG A 21 -4.79 -6.61 -2.93
C ARG A 21 -4.91 -5.10 -3.10
N ILE A 22 -3.79 -4.43 -3.30
CA ILE A 22 -3.73 -2.97 -3.30
C ILE A 22 -3.35 -2.52 -4.71
N LYS A 23 -4.34 -1.98 -5.44
CA LYS A 23 -4.17 -1.56 -6.83
C LYS A 23 -3.99 -0.05 -6.93
N ASN A 24 -2.99 0.39 -7.70
CA ASN A 24 -2.81 1.80 -7.98
C ASN A 24 -3.89 2.31 -8.95
N ILE A 25 -4.50 3.45 -8.63
CA ILE A 25 -5.62 3.99 -9.41
C ILE A 25 -5.18 4.45 -10.81
N ASP A 26 -3.96 4.96 -10.94
CA ASP A 26 -3.46 5.47 -12.22
C ASP A 26 -2.90 4.35 -13.11
N THR A 27 -2.03 3.52 -12.54
CA THR A 27 -1.27 2.53 -13.31
C THR A 27 -2.02 1.23 -13.51
N ASN A 28 -3.02 0.93 -12.69
CA ASN A 28 -3.73 -0.35 -12.60
C ASN A 28 -2.81 -1.54 -12.25
N THR A 29 -1.61 -1.27 -11.76
CA THR A 29 -0.70 -2.29 -11.24
C THR A 29 -0.88 -2.44 -9.74
N TYR A 30 -0.40 -3.56 -9.20
CA TYR A 30 -0.62 -3.95 -7.81
C TYR A 30 0.64 -3.79 -6.99
N PHE A 31 0.45 -3.43 -5.73
CA PHE A 31 1.47 -3.38 -4.68
C PHE A 31 2.02 -4.79 -4.49
N ASP A 32 3.29 -5.00 -4.81
CA ASP A 32 3.87 -6.33 -5.02
C ASP A 32 5.25 -6.40 -4.34
N LEU A 33 5.47 -7.42 -3.52
CA LEU A 33 6.80 -7.68 -2.96
C LEU A 33 7.61 -8.44 -4.00
N TYR A 34 8.70 -7.85 -4.49
CA TYR A 34 9.51 -8.38 -5.58
C TYR A 34 9.83 -9.87 -5.38
N HIS A 35 9.33 -10.70 -6.29
CA HIS A 35 9.42 -12.18 -6.26
C HIS A 35 8.94 -12.83 -4.95
N GLY A 36 8.23 -12.11 -4.09
CA GLY A 36 7.76 -12.63 -2.80
C GLY A 36 8.88 -12.96 -1.83
N LEU A 37 10.08 -12.45 -2.02
CA LEU A 37 11.25 -12.81 -1.21
C LEU A 37 11.21 -12.14 0.16
N SER A 38 11.67 -12.87 1.18
CA SER A 38 11.71 -12.40 2.57
C SER A 38 12.96 -11.64 2.95
N SER A 39 13.88 -11.42 2.00
CA SER A 39 15.12 -10.71 2.27
C SER A 39 14.86 -9.26 2.70
N GLU A 40 15.65 -8.79 3.66
CA GLU A 40 15.56 -7.42 4.15
C GLU A 40 15.82 -6.42 3.02
N ASN A 41 15.00 -5.37 2.94
CA ASN A 41 15.03 -4.33 1.91
C ASN A 41 14.67 -4.82 0.49
N ASN A 42 14.01 -5.97 0.38
CA ASN A 42 13.46 -6.41 -0.90
C ASN A 42 12.44 -5.38 -1.40
N PRO A 43 12.54 -4.87 -2.65
CA PRO A 43 11.68 -3.77 -3.07
C PRO A 43 10.19 -4.12 -3.09
N VAL A 44 9.36 -3.16 -2.73
CA VAL A 44 7.93 -3.18 -3.07
C VAL A 44 7.76 -2.43 -4.38
N ILE A 45 7.12 -3.09 -5.34
CA ILE A 45 7.00 -2.63 -6.72
C ILE A 45 5.54 -2.58 -7.16
N GLY A 46 5.30 -1.96 -8.30
CA GLY A 46 4.07 -2.15 -9.05
C GLY A 46 4.25 -3.28 -10.05
N PHE A 47 3.26 -4.16 -10.15
CA PHE A 47 3.27 -5.27 -11.09
C PHE A 47 1.84 -5.59 -11.54
N GLU A 48 1.68 -6.00 -12.79
CA GLU A 48 0.38 -6.44 -13.28
C GLU A 48 -0.20 -7.54 -12.40
N TYR A 49 -1.52 -7.67 -12.36
CA TYR A 49 -2.17 -8.70 -11.56
C TYR A 49 -1.69 -10.10 -11.98
N ASN A 50 -1.22 -10.89 -11.02
CA ASN A 50 -0.78 -12.26 -11.27
C ASN A 50 -1.36 -13.27 -10.29
N GLY A 51 -2.19 -12.83 -9.33
CA GLY A 51 -2.85 -13.71 -8.37
C GLY A 51 -1.95 -14.35 -7.33
N THR A 52 -0.68 -13.96 -7.23
CA THR A 52 0.27 -14.56 -6.28
C THR A 52 0.16 -13.95 -4.88
N ASP A 53 0.75 -14.63 -3.89
CA ASP A 53 0.82 -14.13 -2.52
C ASP A 53 1.77 -12.93 -2.38
N ALA A 54 2.65 -12.70 -3.36
CA ALA A 54 3.47 -11.49 -3.38
C ALA A 54 2.63 -10.22 -3.51
N GLN A 55 1.42 -10.32 -4.05
CA GLN A 55 0.45 -9.23 -4.18
C GLN A 55 -0.65 -9.28 -3.12
N LEU A 56 -0.53 -10.18 -2.16
CA LEU A 56 -1.50 -10.34 -1.07
C LEU A 56 -0.93 -9.78 0.23
N TRP A 57 -1.62 -8.81 0.79
CA TRP A 57 -1.19 -8.11 2.00
C TRP A 57 -2.24 -8.23 3.09
N THR A 58 -1.80 -8.44 4.32
CA THR A 58 -2.69 -8.39 5.47
C THR A 58 -2.62 -7.02 6.10
N VAL A 59 -3.78 -6.38 6.22
CA VAL A 59 -3.92 -5.13 6.95
C VAL A 59 -4.02 -5.44 8.43
N GLN A 60 -3.07 -4.98 9.21
CA GLN A 60 -3.07 -5.07 10.67
C GLN A 60 -3.38 -3.70 11.24
N ILE A 61 -4.50 -3.56 11.93
CA ILE A 61 -4.94 -2.28 12.48
C ILE A 61 -4.15 -1.99 13.76
N VAL A 62 -3.51 -0.83 13.80
CA VAL A 62 -2.80 -0.33 14.98
C VAL A 62 -3.70 0.63 15.76
N ASP A 63 -4.33 1.58 15.07
CA ASP A 63 -5.28 2.53 15.65
C ASP A 63 -6.34 2.86 14.60
N GLU A 64 -7.53 2.30 14.79
CA GLU A 64 -8.63 2.46 13.84
C GLU A 64 -9.05 3.93 13.71
N SER A 65 -9.12 4.66 14.81
CA SER A 65 -9.58 6.05 14.82
C SER A 65 -8.67 6.99 14.03
N LYS A 66 -7.38 6.66 13.96
CA LYS A 66 -6.37 7.47 13.26
C LYS A 66 -6.04 6.95 11.85
N GLY A 67 -6.58 5.80 11.47
CA GLY A 67 -6.24 5.18 10.19
C GLY A 67 -4.85 4.55 10.18
N HIS A 68 -4.32 4.16 11.33
CA HIS A 68 -2.97 3.62 11.46
C HIS A 68 -2.97 2.10 11.27
N VAL A 69 -2.16 1.64 10.32
CA VAL A 69 -2.06 0.23 9.95
C VAL A 69 -0.62 -0.21 9.71
N LYS A 70 -0.40 -1.52 9.79
CA LYS A 70 0.79 -2.20 9.25
C LYS A 70 0.34 -3.07 8.09
N LEU A 71 1.22 -3.28 7.12
CA LEU A 71 0.95 -4.11 5.95
C LEU A 71 1.93 -5.28 5.92
N LEU A 72 1.42 -6.49 6.09
CA LEU A 72 2.21 -7.73 6.14
C LEU A 72 2.01 -8.51 4.83
N ASN A 73 3.11 -8.85 4.16
CA ASN A 73 3.06 -9.59 2.90
C ASN A 73 2.86 -11.10 3.15
N ALA A 74 1.95 -11.71 2.40
CA ALA A 74 1.61 -13.12 2.57
C ALA A 74 2.71 -14.07 2.06
N ALA A 75 3.46 -13.69 1.04
CA ALA A 75 4.53 -14.54 0.49
C ALA A 75 5.79 -14.46 1.35
N GLY A 76 6.29 -13.25 1.60
CA GLY A 76 7.55 -13.05 2.30
C GLY A 76 7.44 -13.11 3.81
N GLY A 77 6.26 -12.87 4.38
CA GLY A 77 6.09 -12.74 5.81
C GLY A 77 6.79 -11.50 6.37
N THR A 78 7.05 -10.51 5.53
CA THR A 78 7.71 -9.26 5.88
C THR A 78 6.72 -8.09 5.77
N TYR A 79 7.05 -7.00 6.45
CA TYR A 79 6.21 -5.81 6.48
C TYR A 79 6.66 -4.79 5.44
N ALA A 80 5.71 -4.06 4.86
CA ALA A 80 6.03 -2.86 4.11
C ALA A 80 6.70 -1.85 5.04
N ARG A 81 7.79 -1.26 4.57
CA ARG A 81 8.55 -0.26 5.33
C ARG A 81 9.13 0.80 4.39
N ALA A 82 9.15 2.04 4.84
CA ALA A 82 9.86 3.14 4.19
C ALA A 82 11.05 3.54 5.07
N PRO A 83 12.24 2.97 4.85
CA PRO A 83 13.37 3.19 5.76
C PRO A 83 13.89 4.63 5.75
N ASP A 84 13.71 5.35 4.64
CA ASP A 84 14.12 6.73 4.50
C ASP A 84 12.91 7.61 4.20
N HIS A 85 12.52 8.47 5.14
CA HIS A 85 11.40 9.39 4.98
C HIS A 85 11.86 10.64 4.23
N ILE A 86 12.09 10.49 2.93
CA ILE A 86 12.49 11.56 2.01
C ILE A 86 11.73 11.40 0.69
N ILE A 87 11.65 12.47 -0.10
CA ILE A 87 11.13 12.41 -1.47
C ILE A 87 11.98 11.42 -2.27
N GLY A 88 11.34 10.48 -2.94
CA GLY A 88 12.01 9.41 -3.68
C GLY A 88 12.48 8.23 -2.82
N GLY A 89 12.23 8.28 -1.50
CA GLY A 89 12.52 7.15 -0.61
C GLY A 89 11.73 5.92 -1.01
N ARG A 90 12.37 4.75 -0.97
CA ARG A 90 11.77 3.49 -1.43
C ARG A 90 10.92 2.84 -0.35
N VAL A 91 9.87 2.14 -0.80
CA VAL A 91 9.13 1.20 0.06
C VAL A 91 9.68 -0.20 -0.18
N VAL A 92 9.98 -0.89 0.89
CA VAL A 92 10.62 -2.22 0.86
C VAL A 92 9.91 -3.19 1.79
N GLY A 93 10.17 -4.49 1.62
CA GLY A 93 9.84 -5.49 2.62
C GLY A 93 10.90 -5.56 3.71
N SER A 94 10.49 -5.67 4.96
CA SER A 94 11.39 -5.66 6.11
C SER A 94 10.88 -6.55 7.23
N ASN A 95 11.79 -7.11 8.01
CA ASN A 95 11.45 -7.78 9.27
C ASN A 95 11.06 -6.78 10.36
N VAL A 96 11.40 -5.52 10.18
CA VAL A 96 11.01 -4.44 11.10
C VAL A 96 9.71 -3.82 10.57
N SER A 97 8.65 -3.88 11.36
CA SER A 97 7.37 -3.31 10.98
C SER A 97 7.39 -1.79 11.00
N GLU A 98 6.55 -1.19 10.17
CA GLU A 98 6.28 0.26 10.22
C GLU A 98 4.78 0.49 10.17
N THR A 99 4.32 1.49 10.92
CA THR A 99 2.93 1.91 10.93
C THR A 99 2.73 3.04 9.93
N PHE A 100 1.73 2.89 9.06
CA PHE A 100 1.35 3.91 8.07
C PHE A 100 -0.04 4.44 8.38
N LYS A 101 -0.34 5.62 7.84
CA LYS A 101 -1.67 6.17 7.88
C LYS A 101 -2.36 5.95 6.54
N VAL A 102 -3.58 5.42 6.58
CA VAL A 102 -4.44 5.34 5.40
C VAL A 102 -5.57 6.35 5.55
N SER A 103 -5.82 7.11 4.49
CA SER A 103 -6.87 8.12 4.47
C SER A 103 -7.62 8.06 3.15
N GLU A 104 -8.93 8.31 3.23
CA GLU A 104 -9.83 8.20 2.10
C GLU A 104 -10.09 9.58 1.47
N SER A 105 -10.21 9.59 0.15
CA SER A 105 -10.63 10.76 -0.61
C SER A 105 -11.41 10.28 -1.84
N GLY A 106 -12.73 10.49 -1.83
CA GLY A 106 -13.59 10.12 -2.95
C GLY A 106 -13.57 8.63 -3.30
N GLY A 107 -13.52 7.75 -2.31
CA GLY A 107 -13.45 6.30 -2.51
C GLY A 107 -12.06 5.76 -2.82
N LYS A 108 -11.05 6.61 -2.86
CA LYS A 108 -9.66 6.26 -3.11
C LYS A 108 -8.85 6.45 -1.84
N VAL A 109 -7.82 5.63 -1.64
CA VAL A 109 -7.02 5.61 -0.41
C VAL A 109 -5.63 6.15 -0.67
N GLN A 110 -5.19 7.06 0.17
CA GLN A 110 -3.80 7.52 0.22
C GLN A 110 -3.09 6.82 1.38
N ILE A 111 -1.86 6.36 1.15
CA ILE A 111 -1.02 5.73 2.16
C ILE A 111 0.14 6.67 2.44
N THR A 112 0.26 7.11 3.68
CA THR A 112 1.31 8.06 4.07
C THR A 112 2.13 7.54 5.25
N VAL A 113 3.36 8.03 5.36
CA VAL A 113 4.16 7.80 6.57
C VAL A 113 3.60 8.61 7.74
N ILE A 114 3.87 8.17 8.98
CA ILE A 114 3.38 8.84 10.19
C ILE A 114 4.28 10.04 10.51
N ASN A 115 3.64 11.15 10.91
CA ASN A 115 4.28 12.39 11.35
C ASN A 115 5.06 13.15 10.27
N GLU A 116 4.95 12.72 9.00
CA GLU A 116 5.58 13.38 7.88
C GLU A 116 4.66 13.33 6.66
N ASP A 117 4.77 14.31 5.78
CA ASP A 117 3.87 14.41 4.61
C ASP A 117 4.50 13.73 3.40
N TYR A 118 4.55 12.40 3.42
CA TYR A 118 4.99 11.61 2.26
C TYR A 118 4.01 10.50 1.96
N ALA A 119 3.62 10.39 0.69
CA ALA A 119 2.67 9.39 0.20
C ALA A 119 3.35 8.36 -0.70
N PHE A 120 2.83 7.13 -0.67
CA PHE A 120 3.25 6.07 -1.59
C PHE A 120 2.77 6.38 -3.01
N SER A 121 3.66 6.25 -4.00
CA SER A 121 3.35 6.53 -5.39
C SER A 121 4.04 5.57 -6.35
N LEU A 122 3.50 5.48 -7.58
CA LEU A 122 4.13 4.82 -8.71
C LEU A 122 4.29 5.83 -9.86
N ALA A 123 5.50 5.97 -10.37
CA ALA A 123 5.79 6.93 -11.43
C ALA A 123 5.16 6.54 -12.77
N ASN A 124 5.01 5.24 -13.04
CA ASN A 124 4.46 4.72 -14.29
C ASN A 124 3.92 3.30 -14.10
N ALA A 125 3.36 2.73 -15.16
CA ALA A 125 2.72 1.41 -15.16
C ALA A 125 3.66 0.24 -15.52
N ALA A 126 4.96 0.49 -15.64
CA ALA A 126 5.91 -0.57 -15.96
C ALA A 126 5.97 -1.59 -14.82
N ASN A 127 6.04 -2.87 -15.18
CA ASN A 127 6.30 -3.91 -14.20
C ASN A 127 7.67 -3.69 -13.56
N HIS A 128 7.74 -3.93 -12.24
CA HIS A 128 8.91 -3.70 -11.40
C HIS A 128 9.19 -2.22 -11.09
N GLU A 129 8.29 -1.31 -11.44
CA GLU A 129 8.43 0.09 -11.02
C GLU A 129 8.42 0.16 -9.49
N GLN A 130 9.42 0.81 -8.92
CA GLN A 130 9.56 0.92 -7.45
C GLN A 130 8.48 1.83 -6.86
N VAL A 131 7.82 1.37 -5.80
CA VAL A 131 6.96 2.24 -4.99
C VAL A 131 7.87 3.20 -4.20
N LYS A 132 7.62 4.49 -4.34
CA LYS A 132 8.44 5.55 -3.74
C LYS A 132 7.57 6.58 -3.01
N LEU A 133 8.20 7.30 -2.09
CA LEU A 133 7.57 8.40 -1.39
C LEU A 133 7.59 9.67 -2.25
N THR A 134 6.49 10.41 -2.21
CA THR A 134 6.34 11.71 -2.89
C THR A 134 5.56 12.68 -2.01
N ASN A 135 5.54 13.95 -2.39
CA ASN A 135 4.68 14.92 -1.73
C ASN A 135 3.20 14.54 -1.93
N PRO A 136 2.37 14.52 -0.87
CA PRO A 136 0.97 14.18 -1.02
C PRO A 136 0.23 15.19 -1.90
N ASP A 137 -0.56 14.68 -2.84
CA ASP A 137 -1.44 15.46 -3.70
C ASP A 137 -2.66 14.61 -4.05
N GLY A 138 -3.77 14.88 -3.40
CA GLY A 138 -5.01 14.11 -3.56
C GLY A 138 -5.63 14.18 -4.97
N SER A 139 -5.12 15.06 -5.85
CA SER A 139 -5.56 15.15 -7.23
C SER A 139 -4.79 14.21 -8.17
N LYS A 140 -3.69 13.60 -7.69
CA LYS A 140 -2.84 12.73 -8.50
C LYS A 140 -3.14 11.27 -8.24
N ASN A 141 -3.72 10.60 -9.22
CA ASN A 141 -4.15 9.21 -9.11
C ASN A 141 -3.00 8.22 -8.91
N ASN A 142 -1.76 8.58 -9.26
CA ASN A 142 -0.60 7.70 -9.05
C ASN A 142 -0.17 7.58 -7.58
N GLN A 143 -0.77 8.37 -6.70
CA GLN A 143 -0.62 8.29 -5.24
C GLN A 143 -1.87 7.72 -4.56
N LEU A 144 -2.85 7.27 -5.32
CA LEU A 144 -4.11 6.79 -4.80
C LEU A 144 -4.26 5.30 -5.12
N TRP A 145 -4.84 4.59 -4.18
CA TRP A 145 -4.88 3.13 -4.21
C TRP A 145 -6.30 2.63 -3.93
N SER A 146 -6.61 1.46 -4.46
CA SER A 146 -7.84 0.73 -4.16
C SER A 146 -7.47 -0.53 -3.38
N PHE A 147 -8.05 -0.69 -2.20
CA PHE A 147 -7.86 -1.87 -1.38
C PHE A 147 -8.99 -2.85 -1.71
N GLN A 148 -8.63 -3.98 -2.30
CA GLN A 148 -9.57 -4.98 -2.78
C GLN A 148 -9.56 -6.18 -1.85
N LYS A 149 -10.71 -6.47 -1.26
CA LYS A 149 -10.86 -7.63 -0.37
C LYS A 149 -10.64 -8.93 -1.14
N VAL A 150 -9.92 -9.82 -0.53
CA VAL A 150 -9.68 -11.17 -1.03
C VAL A 150 -10.58 -12.18 -0.33
#